data_5ef62229df62d6a80adfac0c297d566a
#
_entry.id   5ef62229df62d6a80adfac0c297d566a
#
_cell.length_a   1.000
_cell.length_b   1.000
_cell.length_c   1.000
_cell.angle_alpha   90.00
_cell.angle_beta   90.00
_cell.angle_gamma   90.00
#
_symmetry.space_group_name_H-M   'P 1'
#
loop_
_entity.id
_entity.type
_entity.pdbx_description
1 polymer ?
#
loop_
_entity_poly.entity_id
_entity_poly.type
_entity_poly.pdbx_seq_one_letter_code
_entity_poly.pdbx_strand_id
1 'polypeptide(L)'
;VLGTSRYMAPEIMNKQVSPDIFTDAYSLAVILFELLRVGHPYVGDMVEDGTPEQQTQAYLGLYPYEDDPDTDVNRSSQMLPMDVVATNALRELFARTFIQGKDDRMMRTTAKEFALACLEASNRVMKCSNPECKCWFIAKANAKKQYVCPWCDNINDRPHFLQFKDRYYVSKIQKKENEVFSDKPVYSFVLRNEKNDITNNYISNMYIKRDKFSKPIDVYFTIRKAKDGKFYLINPGNNELYIRKNKTEKYMPVIKEADPVELERHDLIFFEDPQKYIKIDIDEHSRGVLFRYAVVM
;
A
#
# COMPACT_ATOMS: atom_id res chain seq x y z
N VAL A 1 1.35 -13.45 34.09
CA VAL A 1 1.49 -13.08 32.69
C VAL A 1 0.27 -12.27 32.31
N LEU A 2 0.45 -11.03 31.88
CA LEU A 2 -0.62 -10.18 31.38
C LEU A 2 -0.69 -10.34 29.84
N GLY A 3 -1.79 -10.87 29.33
CA GLY A 3 -2.06 -10.98 27.91
C GLY A 3 -2.73 -12.32 27.52
N THR A 4 -3.20 -12.39 26.27
CA THR A 4 -3.85 -13.57 25.70
C THR A 4 -2.83 -14.38 24.90
N SER A 5 -2.62 -15.63 25.21
CA SER A 5 -1.62 -16.54 24.62
C SER A 5 -1.61 -16.50 23.08
N ARG A 6 -2.79 -16.40 22.47
CA ARG A 6 -2.97 -16.33 21.01
C ARG A 6 -2.16 -15.20 20.34
N TYR A 7 -1.93 -14.06 21.03
CA TYR A 7 -1.25 -12.90 20.48
C TYR A 7 0.17 -12.71 21.03
N MET A 8 0.55 -13.52 22.01
CA MET A 8 1.87 -13.37 22.62
C MET A 8 2.99 -13.86 21.73
N ALA A 9 4.09 -13.14 21.76
CA ALA A 9 5.34 -13.63 21.18
C ALA A 9 5.81 -14.91 21.91
N PRO A 10 6.40 -15.90 21.20
CA PRO A 10 6.82 -17.18 21.79
C PRO A 10 7.71 -17.04 23.03
N GLU A 11 8.63 -16.09 23.03
CA GLU A 11 9.54 -15.82 24.14
C GLU A 11 8.83 -15.27 25.41
N ILE A 12 7.68 -14.60 25.24
CA ILE A 12 6.84 -14.18 26.36
C ILE A 12 6.11 -15.39 26.95
N MET A 13 5.54 -16.25 26.10
CA MET A 13 4.89 -17.49 26.55
C MET A 13 5.86 -18.39 27.31
N ASN A 14 7.09 -18.47 26.83
CA ASN A 14 8.19 -19.22 27.46
C ASN A 14 8.82 -18.50 28.66
N LYS A 15 8.33 -17.32 29.05
CA LYS A 15 8.83 -16.51 30.19
C LYS A 15 10.33 -16.17 30.08
N GLN A 16 10.84 -16.03 28.86
CA GLN A 16 12.25 -15.74 28.59
C GLN A 16 12.56 -14.26 28.69
N VAL A 17 11.59 -13.39 28.35
CA VAL A 17 11.74 -11.94 28.36
C VAL A 17 10.51 -11.24 28.92
N SER A 18 10.65 -9.99 29.29
CA SER A 18 9.54 -9.09 29.59
C SER A 18 9.01 -8.46 28.29
N PRO A 19 7.73 -8.00 28.26
CA PRO A 19 7.18 -7.28 27.12
C PRO A 19 8.00 -6.07 26.72
N ASP A 20 8.22 -5.88 25.42
CA ASP A 20 8.92 -4.75 24.84
C ASP A 20 8.45 -4.49 23.38
N ILE A 21 9.09 -3.54 22.70
CA ILE A 21 8.72 -3.13 21.33
C ILE A 21 8.76 -4.27 20.31
N PHE A 22 9.60 -5.28 20.51
CA PHE A 22 9.71 -6.41 19.58
C PHE A 22 8.60 -7.43 19.82
N THR A 23 8.22 -7.65 21.10
CA THR A 23 7.10 -8.50 21.45
C THR A 23 5.77 -7.85 21.04
N ASP A 24 5.66 -6.53 21.13
CA ASP A 24 4.51 -5.77 20.63
C ASP A 24 4.41 -5.81 19.11
N ALA A 25 5.54 -5.75 18.40
CA ALA A 25 5.58 -5.90 16.95
C ALA A 25 5.07 -7.26 16.48
N TYR A 26 5.40 -8.35 17.22
CA TYR A 26 4.85 -9.68 16.95
C TYR A 26 3.34 -9.73 17.18
N SER A 27 2.87 -9.23 18.32
CA SER A 27 1.44 -9.19 18.65
C SER A 27 0.64 -8.39 17.61
N LEU A 28 1.18 -7.27 17.17
CA LEU A 28 0.59 -6.46 16.08
C LEU A 28 0.49 -7.26 14.79
N ALA A 29 1.55 -8.00 14.41
CA ALA A 29 1.55 -8.82 13.22
C ALA A 29 0.48 -9.92 13.27
N VAL A 30 0.32 -10.61 14.43
CA VAL A 30 -0.75 -11.61 14.62
C VAL A 30 -2.12 -10.98 14.46
N ILE A 31 -2.37 -9.83 15.10
CA ILE A 31 -3.66 -9.13 15.01
C ILE A 31 -3.95 -8.72 13.55
N LEU A 32 -2.97 -8.13 12.83
CA LEU A 32 -3.15 -7.74 11.44
C LEU A 32 -3.41 -8.96 10.54
N PHE A 33 -2.69 -10.06 10.77
CA PHE A 33 -2.89 -11.28 10.03
C PHE A 33 -4.30 -11.83 10.24
N GLU A 34 -4.76 -11.93 11.49
CA GLU A 34 -6.12 -12.39 11.80
C GLU A 34 -7.21 -11.49 11.21
N LEU A 35 -7.03 -10.18 11.25
CA LEU A 35 -7.98 -9.24 10.64
C LEU A 35 -8.11 -9.42 9.13
N LEU A 36 -7.04 -9.81 8.46
CA LEU A 36 -7.00 -9.95 7.00
C LEU A 36 -7.37 -11.37 6.56
N ARG A 37 -6.86 -12.39 7.25
CA ARG A 37 -6.99 -13.80 6.85
C ARG A 37 -8.12 -14.54 7.53
N VAL A 38 -8.64 -13.98 8.65
CA VAL A 38 -9.67 -14.60 9.52
C VAL A 38 -9.15 -15.88 10.18
N GLY A 39 -7.85 -15.92 10.51
CA GLY A 39 -7.21 -17.05 11.19
C GLY A 39 -5.83 -16.71 11.72
N HIS A 40 -5.26 -17.57 12.57
CA HIS A 40 -3.97 -17.37 13.22
C HIS A 40 -2.81 -17.82 12.32
N PRO A 41 -1.65 -17.13 12.30
CA PRO A 41 -0.55 -17.42 11.36
C PRO A 41 0.07 -18.83 11.46
N TYR A 42 -0.13 -19.54 12.56
CA TYR A 42 0.36 -20.91 12.73
C TYR A 42 -0.73 -21.98 12.90
N VAL A 43 -2.00 -21.57 12.82
CA VAL A 43 -3.14 -22.49 12.87
C VAL A 43 -3.67 -22.70 11.47
N GLY A 44 -3.05 -23.58 10.72
CA GLY A 44 -3.53 -24.07 9.44
C GLY A 44 -4.12 -25.47 9.55
N ASP A 45 -4.30 -26.16 8.43
CA ASP A 45 -4.99 -27.45 8.37
C ASP A 45 -4.37 -28.55 9.25
N MET A 46 -3.07 -28.42 9.61
CA MET A 46 -2.45 -29.35 10.57
C MET A 46 -2.98 -29.23 12.01
N VAL A 47 -3.61 -28.10 12.37
CA VAL A 47 -3.92 -27.74 13.76
C VAL A 47 -5.38 -27.29 13.92
N GLU A 48 -6.12 -27.03 12.85
CA GLU A 48 -7.49 -26.47 12.86
C GLU A 48 -8.42 -27.29 13.79
N ASP A 49 -8.42 -28.62 13.62
CA ASP A 49 -9.20 -29.55 14.44
C ASP A 49 -8.36 -30.15 15.58
N GLY A 50 -7.25 -29.52 15.93
CA GLY A 50 -6.30 -30.00 16.92
C GLY A 50 -6.78 -29.87 18.37
N THR A 51 -6.08 -30.59 19.26
CA THR A 51 -6.32 -30.48 20.72
C THR A 51 -5.89 -29.08 21.21
N PRO A 52 -6.36 -28.67 22.43
CA PRO A 52 -5.91 -27.43 23.06
C PRO A 52 -4.38 -27.34 23.23
N GLU A 53 -3.72 -28.48 23.43
CA GLU A 53 -2.27 -28.59 23.52
C GLU A 53 -1.60 -28.29 22.17
N GLN A 54 -2.13 -28.85 21.08
CA GLN A 54 -1.64 -28.58 19.73
C GLN A 54 -1.83 -27.12 19.34
N GLN A 55 -2.97 -26.51 19.67
CA GLN A 55 -3.20 -25.08 19.49
C GLN A 55 -2.20 -24.22 20.29
N THR A 56 -1.91 -24.61 21.52
CA THR A 56 -0.89 -23.92 22.33
C THR A 56 0.49 -24.04 21.71
N GLN A 57 0.84 -25.20 21.13
CA GLN A 57 2.09 -25.40 20.41
C GLN A 57 2.14 -24.54 19.13
N ALA A 58 1.02 -24.38 18.43
CA ALA A 58 0.93 -23.49 17.29
C ALA A 58 1.18 -22.03 17.68
N TYR A 59 0.60 -21.56 18.80
CA TYR A 59 0.86 -20.21 19.31
C TYR A 59 2.33 -19.98 19.70
N LEU A 60 3.05 -21.03 20.06
CA LEU A 60 4.49 -21.02 20.29
C LEU A 60 5.31 -21.05 18.98
N GLY A 61 4.65 -21.11 17.81
CA GLY A 61 5.33 -21.19 16.52
C GLY A 61 6.02 -22.52 16.25
N LEU A 62 5.57 -23.62 16.88
CA LEU A 62 6.13 -24.97 16.70
C LEU A 62 5.60 -25.67 15.44
N TYR A 63 4.57 -25.11 14.81
CA TYR A 63 4.09 -25.50 13.47
C TYR A 63 4.61 -24.54 12.42
N PRO A 64 4.70 -24.95 11.14
CA PRO A 64 5.06 -24.05 10.06
C PRO A 64 4.08 -22.87 9.95
N TYR A 65 4.57 -21.71 9.54
CA TYR A 65 3.73 -20.58 9.16
C TYR A 65 2.77 -21.00 8.04
N GLU A 66 1.48 -20.66 8.14
CA GLU A 66 0.45 -21.21 7.25
C GLU A 66 0.61 -20.75 5.77
N ASP A 67 1.23 -19.57 5.55
CA ASP A 67 1.52 -19.07 4.22
C ASP A 67 3.03 -19.07 3.93
N ASP A 68 3.73 -20.11 4.42
CA ASP A 68 5.16 -20.32 4.20
C ASP A 68 5.42 -20.51 2.67
N PRO A 69 6.33 -19.72 2.06
CA PRO A 69 6.63 -19.86 0.63
C PRO A 69 7.33 -21.18 0.26
N ASP A 70 7.99 -21.83 1.23
CA ASP A 70 8.81 -23.03 1.00
C ASP A 70 8.02 -24.33 1.26
N THR A 71 6.86 -24.26 1.93
CA THR A 71 6.03 -25.43 2.23
C THR A 71 4.57 -25.07 2.38
N ASP A 72 3.69 -25.96 1.96
CA ASP A 72 2.23 -25.81 2.08
C ASP A 72 1.60 -26.79 3.09
N VAL A 73 2.44 -27.52 3.86
CA VAL A 73 1.96 -28.57 4.78
C VAL A 73 0.99 -28.08 5.86
N ASN A 74 1.10 -26.81 6.29
CA ASN A 74 0.20 -26.19 7.25
C ASN A 74 -0.68 -25.10 6.61
N ARG A 75 -0.80 -25.08 5.27
CA ARG A 75 -1.64 -24.10 4.57
C ARG A 75 -3.09 -24.30 4.95
N SER A 76 -3.76 -23.22 5.29
CA SER A 76 -5.18 -23.28 5.68
C SER A 76 -6.09 -23.30 4.46
N SER A 77 -6.98 -24.29 4.41
CA SER A 77 -8.09 -24.37 3.44
C SER A 77 -9.29 -23.50 3.83
N GLN A 78 -9.34 -23.02 5.07
CA GLN A 78 -10.47 -22.27 5.64
C GLN A 78 -10.24 -20.75 5.63
N MET A 79 -9.00 -20.30 5.68
CA MET A 79 -8.66 -18.87 5.68
C MET A 79 -8.90 -18.22 4.32
N LEU A 80 -9.18 -16.90 4.34
CA LEU A 80 -9.23 -16.11 3.11
C LEU A 80 -7.89 -16.22 2.34
N PRO A 81 -7.90 -16.46 1.01
CA PRO A 81 -6.65 -16.55 0.25
C PRO A 81 -5.81 -15.27 0.34
N MET A 82 -4.49 -15.40 0.49
CA MET A 82 -3.58 -14.24 0.57
C MET A 82 -3.71 -13.28 -0.61
N ASP A 83 -3.91 -13.82 -1.81
CA ASP A 83 -4.05 -13.01 -3.03
C ASP A 83 -5.31 -12.11 -3.04
N VAL A 84 -6.28 -12.38 -2.17
CA VAL A 84 -7.47 -11.54 -1.98
C VAL A 84 -7.15 -10.31 -1.12
N VAL A 85 -6.35 -10.50 -0.07
CA VAL A 85 -6.24 -9.56 1.06
C VAL A 85 -4.87 -8.88 1.15
N ALA A 86 -3.84 -9.37 0.45
CA ALA A 86 -2.49 -8.86 0.59
C ALA A 86 -1.78 -8.62 -0.75
N THR A 87 -1.01 -7.53 -0.82
CA THR A 87 0.02 -7.34 -1.85
C THR A 87 1.22 -8.24 -1.57
N ASN A 88 2.10 -8.44 -2.57
CA ASN A 88 3.34 -9.19 -2.35
C ASN A 88 4.17 -8.59 -1.21
N ALA A 89 4.29 -7.25 -1.18
CA ALA A 89 5.03 -6.56 -0.12
C ALA A 89 4.46 -6.85 1.28
N LEU A 90 3.14 -6.81 1.44
CA LEU A 90 2.52 -7.13 2.73
C LEU A 90 2.70 -8.60 3.11
N ARG A 91 2.61 -9.51 2.14
CA ARG A 91 2.86 -10.94 2.33
C ARG A 91 4.30 -11.23 2.78
N GLU A 92 5.29 -10.58 2.16
CA GLU A 92 6.71 -10.68 2.55
C GLU A 92 6.97 -10.19 3.97
N LEU A 93 6.27 -9.13 4.42
CA LEU A 93 6.40 -8.63 5.80
C LEU A 93 5.85 -9.62 6.83
N PHE A 94 4.74 -10.30 6.53
CA PHE A 94 4.22 -11.38 7.38
C PHE A 94 5.20 -12.57 7.41
N ALA A 95 5.66 -13.04 6.25
CA ALA A 95 6.63 -14.14 6.17
C ALA A 95 7.91 -13.82 6.95
N ARG A 96 8.47 -12.61 6.80
CA ARG A 96 9.65 -12.17 7.57
C ARG A 96 9.39 -12.25 9.08
N THR A 97 8.22 -11.82 9.54
CA THR A 97 7.88 -11.80 10.97
C THR A 97 7.65 -13.21 11.53
N PHE A 98 6.95 -14.07 10.79
CA PHE A 98 6.53 -15.37 11.29
C PHE A 98 7.52 -16.51 10.94
N ILE A 99 8.43 -16.32 10.02
CA ILE A 99 9.48 -17.29 9.73
C ILE A 99 10.79 -16.88 10.43
N GLN A 100 11.39 -15.78 10.00
CA GLN A 100 12.68 -15.33 10.54
C GLN A 100 12.52 -14.67 11.91
N GLY A 101 11.52 -13.79 12.07
CA GLY A 101 11.26 -13.03 13.28
C GLY A 101 10.69 -13.87 14.43
N LYS A 102 10.34 -15.14 14.19
CA LYS A 102 10.03 -16.11 15.22
C LYS A 102 11.26 -16.42 16.08
N ASP A 103 12.38 -16.68 15.44
CA ASP A 103 13.62 -17.09 16.10
C ASP A 103 14.55 -15.89 16.40
N ASP A 104 14.60 -14.90 15.50
CA ASP A 104 15.31 -13.63 15.71
C ASP A 104 14.33 -12.45 15.76
N ARG A 105 14.04 -12.01 16.98
CA ARG A 105 13.11 -10.89 17.23
C ARG A 105 13.49 -9.58 16.52
N MET A 106 14.77 -9.38 16.17
CA MET A 106 15.25 -8.18 15.45
C MET A 106 14.78 -8.17 13.98
N MET A 107 14.42 -9.31 13.43
CA MET A 107 13.91 -9.45 12.06
C MET A 107 12.40 -9.13 11.95
N ARG A 108 11.71 -8.91 13.05
CA ARG A 108 10.27 -8.61 13.06
C ARG A 108 9.96 -7.30 12.36
N THR A 109 8.88 -7.33 11.60
CA THR A 109 8.38 -6.16 10.89
C THR A 109 7.88 -5.11 11.86
N THR A 110 8.32 -3.89 11.68
CA THR A 110 7.90 -2.75 12.50
C THR A 110 6.46 -2.30 12.16
N ALA A 111 5.80 -1.65 13.11
CA ALA A 111 4.47 -1.07 12.91
C ALA A 111 4.44 -0.07 11.72
N LYS A 112 5.54 0.66 11.49
CA LYS A 112 5.67 1.59 10.35
C LYS A 112 5.68 0.86 9.01
N GLU A 113 6.42 -0.23 8.88
CA GLU A 113 6.48 -1.04 7.66
C GLU A 113 5.10 -1.63 7.35
N PHE A 114 4.43 -2.21 8.36
CA PHE A 114 3.05 -2.70 8.22
C PHE A 114 2.09 -1.58 7.80
N ALA A 115 2.15 -0.41 8.43
CA ALA A 115 1.29 0.72 8.08
C ALA A 115 1.43 1.13 6.61
N LEU A 116 2.66 1.19 6.10
CA LEU A 116 2.92 1.53 4.69
C LEU A 116 2.42 0.43 3.74
N ALA A 117 2.66 -0.83 4.06
CA ALA A 117 2.21 -1.96 3.23
C ALA A 117 0.68 -2.11 3.23
N CYS A 118 0.02 -1.92 4.38
CA CYS A 118 -1.44 -1.91 4.47
C CYS A 118 -2.04 -0.75 3.67
N LEU A 119 -1.41 0.42 3.71
CA LEU A 119 -1.83 1.56 2.89
C LEU A 119 -1.73 1.23 1.39
N GLU A 120 -0.61 0.65 0.96
CA GLU A 120 -0.44 0.22 -0.43
C GLU A 120 -1.52 -0.81 -0.82
N ALA A 121 -1.76 -1.80 0.03
CA ALA A 121 -2.82 -2.80 -0.19
C ALA A 121 -4.20 -2.14 -0.32
N SER A 122 -4.56 -1.25 0.60
CA SER A 122 -5.81 -0.48 0.58
C SER A 122 -5.98 0.33 -0.70
N ASN A 123 -4.89 0.93 -1.19
CA ASN A 123 -4.89 1.71 -2.42
C ASN A 123 -5.08 0.86 -3.68
N ARG A 124 -4.86 -0.45 -3.60
CA ARG A 124 -4.98 -1.40 -4.72
C ARG A 124 -6.28 -2.19 -4.72
N VAL A 125 -7.18 -1.93 -3.80
CA VAL A 125 -8.46 -2.63 -3.75
C VAL A 125 -9.34 -2.24 -4.93
N MET A 126 -9.81 -3.23 -5.70
CA MET A 126 -10.77 -3.06 -6.79
C MET A 126 -11.98 -3.98 -6.62
N LYS A 127 -13.10 -3.59 -7.22
CA LYS A 127 -14.33 -4.40 -7.26
C LYS A 127 -14.34 -5.26 -8.51
N CYS A 128 -14.79 -6.51 -8.38
CA CYS A 128 -15.01 -7.37 -9.54
C CYS A 128 -16.05 -6.77 -10.47
N SER A 129 -15.79 -6.82 -11.78
CA SER A 129 -16.72 -6.32 -12.81
C SER A 129 -17.88 -7.29 -13.09
N ASN A 130 -17.78 -8.55 -12.67
CA ASN A 130 -18.88 -9.49 -12.74
C ASN A 130 -19.99 -9.06 -11.77
N PRO A 131 -21.20 -8.70 -12.27
CA PRO A 131 -22.29 -8.20 -11.43
C PRO A 131 -22.80 -9.23 -10.41
N GLU A 132 -22.63 -10.53 -10.68
CA GLU A 132 -23.03 -11.60 -9.77
C GLU A 132 -22.04 -11.80 -8.61
N CYS A 133 -20.73 -11.55 -8.85
CA CYS A 133 -19.69 -11.73 -7.85
C CYS A 133 -19.68 -10.61 -6.80
N LYS A 134 -19.72 -9.36 -7.23
CA LYS A 134 -19.71 -8.13 -6.37
C LYS A 134 -18.55 -8.03 -5.35
N CYS A 135 -17.61 -8.95 -5.35
CA CYS A 135 -16.51 -9.03 -4.39
C CYS A 135 -15.41 -7.99 -4.65
N TRP A 136 -14.65 -7.71 -3.60
CA TRP A 136 -13.49 -6.83 -3.65
C TRP A 136 -12.22 -7.67 -3.50
N PHE A 137 -11.14 -7.27 -4.17
CA PHE A 137 -9.85 -7.94 -4.11
C PHE A 137 -8.70 -6.98 -4.43
N ILE A 138 -7.47 -7.40 -4.14
CA ILE A 138 -6.29 -6.61 -4.46
C ILE A 138 -5.99 -6.67 -5.96
N ALA A 139 -5.92 -5.52 -6.63
CA ALA A 139 -5.59 -5.41 -8.05
C ALA A 139 -4.14 -5.84 -8.30
N LYS A 140 -3.95 -7.08 -8.70
CA LYS A 140 -2.67 -7.71 -9.03
C LYS A 140 -2.79 -8.37 -10.40
N ALA A 141 -1.91 -8.01 -11.32
CA ALA A 141 -1.85 -8.67 -12.62
C ALA A 141 -1.18 -10.03 -12.49
N ASN A 142 -1.76 -11.05 -13.11
CA ASN A 142 -1.12 -12.37 -13.26
C ASN A 142 0.03 -12.34 -14.29
N ALA A 143 0.68 -13.48 -14.54
CA ALA A 143 1.76 -13.62 -15.53
C ALA A 143 1.32 -13.22 -16.95
N LYS A 144 0.04 -13.35 -17.28
CA LYS A 144 -0.55 -12.94 -18.57
C LYS A 144 -0.98 -11.47 -18.59
N LYS A 145 -0.61 -10.68 -17.58
CA LYS A 145 -0.99 -9.26 -17.38
C LYS A 145 -2.51 -9.04 -17.26
N GLN A 146 -3.25 -10.04 -16.78
CA GLN A 146 -4.69 -9.98 -16.55
C GLN A 146 -4.99 -9.74 -15.07
N TYR A 147 -6.11 -9.08 -14.79
CA TYR A 147 -6.65 -8.86 -13.45
C TYR A 147 -7.79 -9.84 -13.19
N VAL A 148 -7.43 -11.03 -12.70
CA VAL A 148 -8.39 -12.13 -12.46
C VAL A 148 -8.98 -11.98 -11.06
N CYS A 149 -10.29 -12.07 -10.94
CA CYS A 149 -10.97 -12.11 -9.66
C CYS A 149 -10.69 -13.45 -8.96
N PRO A 150 -10.15 -13.46 -7.74
CA PRO A 150 -9.85 -14.72 -7.04
C PRO A 150 -11.09 -15.45 -6.49
N TRP A 151 -12.28 -14.86 -6.63
CA TRP A 151 -13.54 -15.45 -6.17
C TRP A 151 -14.35 -16.13 -7.27
N CYS A 152 -14.26 -15.66 -8.51
CA CYS A 152 -15.10 -16.14 -9.61
C CYS A 152 -14.35 -16.26 -10.93
N ASP A 153 -13.02 -16.14 -10.92
CA ASP A 153 -12.13 -16.24 -12.09
C ASP A 153 -12.44 -15.25 -13.23
N ASN A 154 -13.34 -14.29 -13.01
CA ASN A 154 -13.65 -13.28 -14.01
C ASN A 154 -12.42 -12.44 -14.33
N ILE A 155 -12.13 -12.28 -15.61
CA ILE A 155 -11.06 -11.38 -16.09
C ILE A 155 -11.63 -9.97 -16.12
N ASN A 156 -11.08 -9.11 -15.28
CA ASN A 156 -11.47 -7.71 -15.20
C ASN A 156 -10.63 -6.85 -16.13
N ASP A 157 -11.18 -5.74 -16.59
CA ASP A 157 -10.43 -4.73 -17.31
C ASP A 157 -9.27 -4.20 -16.44
N ARG A 158 -8.19 -3.79 -17.12
CA ARG A 158 -7.07 -3.15 -16.44
C ARG A 158 -7.56 -1.89 -15.72
N PRO A 159 -7.42 -1.80 -14.39
CA PRO A 159 -7.83 -0.62 -13.66
C PRO A 159 -6.97 0.59 -14.05
N HIS A 160 -7.53 1.78 -13.94
CA HIS A 160 -6.76 3.00 -13.99
C HIS A 160 -6.09 3.22 -12.64
N PHE A 161 -4.81 3.57 -12.67
CA PHE A 161 -4.05 3.91 -11.48
C PHE A 161 -3.67 5.39 -11.50
N LEU A 162 -3.69 5.99 -10.32
CA LEU A 162 -2.98 7.23 -10.06
C LEU A 162 -1.67 6.88 -9.36
N GLN A 163 -0.55 7.02 -10.02
CA GLN A 163 0.75 6.73 -9.45
C GLN A 163 1.45 8.01 -9.03
N PHE A 164 1.72 8.14 -7.73
CA PHE A 164 2.53 9.23 -7.18
C PHE A 164 4.00 8.93 -7.35
N LYS A 165 4.75 9.93 -7.81
CA LYS A 165 6.20 9.85 -8.01
C LYS A 165 6.89 11.03 -7.37
N ASP A 166 8.02 10.76 -6.74
CA ASP A 166 8.95 11.78 -6.28
C ASP A 166 10.07 11.94 -7.28
N ARG A 167 10.32 13.17 -7.72
CA ARG A 167 11.45 13.53 -8.56
C ARG A 167 12.63 13.93 -7.71
N TYR A 168 13.75 13.29 -7.95
CA TYR A 168 15.01 13.53 -7.28
C TYR A 168 16.03 14.10 -8.25
N TYR A 169 16.86 15.02 -7.78
CA TYR A 169 18.07 15.39 -8.48
C TYR A 169 19.17 14.36 -8.21
N VAL A 170 19.76 13.88 -9.28
CA VAL A 170 20.92 12.97 -9.21
C VAL A 170 22.15 13.76 -9.63
N SER A 171 23.09 13.96 -8.68
CA SER A 171 24.32 14.74 -8.86
C SER A 171 25.09 14.38 -10.13
N LYS A 172 25.65 15.38 -10.80
CA LYS A 172 26.51 15.28 -12.00
C LYS A 172 27.73 14.38 -11.85
N ILE A 173 28.16 14.03 -10.63
CA ILE A 173 29.41 13.30 -10.36
C ILE A 173 29.38 11.86 -10.90
N GLN A 174 28.22 11.28 -11.12
CA GLN A 174 28.11 9.87 -11.56
C GLN A 174 27.83 9.66 -13.04
N LYS A 175 27.48 10.67 -13.81
CA LYS A 175 27.29 10.51 -15.27
C LYS A 175 27.76 11.75 -16.03
N LYS A 176 28.65 11.52 -16.99
CA LYS A 176 29.05 12.51 -17.98
C LYS A 176 27.82 13.02 -18.72
N GLU A 177 27.65 14.34 -18.73
CA GLU A 177 26.99 15.15 -19.74
C GLU A 177 25.49 15.48 -19.69
N ASN A 178 24.67 15.12 -18.71
CA ASN A 178 23.33 15.76 -18.60
C ASN A 178 22.80 15.73 -17.17
N GLU A 179 22.03 16.74 -16.79
CA GLU A 179 21.25 16.75 -15.55
C GLU A 179 20.32 15.54 -15.54
N VAL A 180 20.57 14.60 -14.65
CA VAL A 180 19.79 13.36 -14.56
C VAL A 180 18.84 13.48 -13.38
N PHE A 181 17.55 13.61 -13.69
CA PHE A 181 16.50 13.44 -12.71
C PHE A 181 16.12 11.96 -12.63
N SER A 182 15.85 11.49 -11.44
CA SER A 182 15.31 10.15 -11.19
C SER A 182 13.91 10.26 -10.59
N ASP A 183 12.95 9.57 -11.18
CA ASP A 183 11.58 9.51 -10.70
C ASP A 183 11.35 8.18 -9.98
N LYS A 184 11.02 8.24 -8.70
CA LYS A 184 10.72 7.05 -7.90
C LYS A 184 9.23 6.98 -7.59
N PRO A 185 8.56 5.87 -7.89
CA PRO A 185 7.19 5.67 -7.47
C PRO A 185 7.12 5.61 -5.94
N VAL A 186 6.12 6.27 -5.37
CA VAL A 186 5.88 6.32 -3.92
C VAL A 186 4.61 5.58 -3.56
N TYR A 187 3.52 5.90 -4.25
CA TYR A 187 2.20 5.29 -4.04
C TYR A 187 1.55 4.97 -5.38
N SER A 188 0.74 3.92 -5.41
CA SER A 188 -0.16 3.64 -6.53
C SER A 188 -1.57 3.46 -5.99
N PHE A 189 -2.51 4.18 -6.56
CA PHE A 189 -3.89 4.21 -6.14
C PHE A 189 -4.80 3.77 -7.28
N VAL A 190 -5.65 2.76 -7.06
CA VAL A 190 -6.65 2.34 -8.05
C VAL A 190 -7.77 3.37 -8.11
N LEU A 191 -8.03 3.93 -9.28
CA LEU A 191 -9.19 4.80 -9.51
C LEU A 191 -10.45 3.94 -9.57
N ARG A 192 -11.30 4.11 -8.55
CA ARG A 192 -12.59 3.42 -8.42
C ARG A 192 -13.63 4.08 -9.32
N ASN A 193 -14.69 3.34 -9.63
CA ASN A 193 -15.80 3.82 -10.47
C ASN A 193 -16.67 4.92 -9.81
N GLU A 194 -16.28 5.37 -8.65
CA GLU A 194 -16.96 6.39 -7.86
C GLU A 194 -16.05 7.61 -7.68
N LYS A 195 -16.31 8.36 -6.64
CA LYS A 195 -15.49 9.46 -6.19
C LYS A 195 -14.20 8.96 -5.53
N ASN A 196 -13.06 9.47 -5.96
CA ASN A 196 -11.75 9.19 -5.38
C ASN A 196 -11.21 10.49 -4.78
N ASP A 197 -11.30 10.65 -3.46
CA ASP A 197 -10.79 11.80 -2.74
C ASP A 197 -9.32 11.59 -2.39
N ILE A 198 -8.46 12.43 -2.94
CA ILE A 198 -7.04 12.43 -2.67
C ILE A 198 -6.75 13.48 -1.62
N THR A 199 -6.23 13.04 -0.49
CA THR A 199 -5.97 13.89 0.66
C THR A 199 -4.55 14.42 0.70
N ASN A 200 -4.32 15.44 1.52
CA ASN A 200 -2.99 16.00 1.77
C ASN A 200 -1.93 14.95 2.13
N ASN A 201 -2.34 13.84 2.70
CA ASN A 201 -1.44 12.77 3.10
C ASN A 201 -0.69 12.12 1.91
N TYR A 202 -1.29 12.06 0.71
CA TYR A 202 -0.62 11.52 -0.48
C TYR A 202 0.37 12.51 -1.10
N ILE A 203 0.17 13.80 -0.85
CA ILE A 203 0.93 14.88 -1.47
C ILE A 203 2.15 15.24 -0.64
N SER A 204 1.98 15.36 0.65
CA SER A 204 3.06 15.58 1.59
C SER A 204 3.49 14.25 2.22
N ASN A 205 4.78 14.09 2.53
CA ASN A 205 5.28 12.92 3.28
C ASN A 205 4.73 12.84 4.73
N MET A 206 3.59 13.46 4.99
CA MET A 206 3.00 13.63 6.32
C MET A 206 2.31 12.40 6.89
N TYR A 207 2.27 11.25 6.21
CA TYR A 207 1.81 10.01 6.85
C TYR A 207 2.56 9.68 8.15
N ILE A 208 3.71 10.30 8.37
CA ILE A 208 4.61 10.01 9.50
C ILE A 208 4.55 11.08 10.59
N LYS A 209 4.00 12.26 10.32
CA LYS A 209 3.86 13.34 11.32
C LYS A 209 2.42 13.53 11.77
N ARG A 210 1.90 12.55 12.50
CA ARG A 210 0.64 12.71 13.23
C ARG A 210 0.90 13.32 14.60
N ASP A 211 0.99 14.62 14.67
CA ASP A 211 0.96 15.31 15.96
C ASP A 211 -0.46 15.62 16.46
N LYS A 212 -1.50 15.42 15.68
CA LYS A 212 -2.90 15.66 16.13
C LYS A 212 -3.91 14.79 15.40
N PHE A 213 -4.53 13.89 16.14
CA PHE A 213 -5.68 13.04 15.75
C PHE A 213 -6.99 13.81 15.47
N SER A 214 -7.00 15.12 15.50
CA SER A 214 -8.23 15.94 15.59
C SER A 214 -8.53 16.86 14.42
N LYS A 215 -7.72 16.87 13.35
CA LYS A 215 -8.07 17.66 12.15
C LYS A 215 -8.69 16.75 11.09
N PRO A 216 -9.80 17.18 10.44
CA PRO A 216 -10.33 16.49 9.29
C PRO A 216 -9.23 16.34 8.24
N ILE A 217 -9.19 15.18 7.58
CA ILE A 217 -8.26 14.92 6.48
C ILE A 217 -8.77 15.78 5.30
N ASP A 218 -8.08 16.89 5.03
CA ASP A 218 -8.47 17.78 3.95
C ASP A 218 -8.29 17.10 2.61
N VAL A 219 -9.34 17.12 1.79
CA VAL A 219 -9.30 16.66 0.41
C VAL A 219 -8.55 17.69 -0.42
N TYR A 220 -7.43 17.28 -1.02
CA TYR A 220 -6.63 18.14 -1.86
C TYR A 220 -7.22 18.25 -3.26
N PHE A 221 -7.58 17.11 -3.87
CA PHE A 221 -8.33 17.05 -5.12
C PHE A 221 -9.18 15.78 -5.19
N THR A 222 -10.14 15.77 -6.09
CA THR A 222 -11.02 14.63 -6.34
C THR A 222 -10.87 14.15 -7.77
N ILE A 223 -10.86 12.84 -7.99
CA ILE A 223 -11.04 12.23 -9.31
C ILE A 223 -12.37 11.49 -9.31
N ARG A 224 -13.24 11.84 -10.24
CA ARG A 224 -14.58 11.26 -10.38
C ARG A 224 -14.74 10.59 -11.74
N LYS A 225 -15.29 9.38 -11.75
CA LYS A 225 -15.73 8.75 -12.98
C LYS A 225 -17.13 9.25 -13.34
N ALA A 226 -17.30 9.75 -14.55
CA ALA A 226 -18.59 10.22 -15.05
C ALA A 226 -19.37 9.07 -15.72
N LYS A 227 -20.61 9.32 -16.10
CA LYS A 227 -21.50 8.34 -16.78
C LYS A 227 -21.00 7.93 -18.17
N ASP A 228 -20.19 8.76 -18.80
CA ASP A 228 -19.51 8.49 -20.07
C ASP A 228 -18.32 7.52 -19.94
N GLY A 229 -18.01 7.09 -18.70
CA GLY A 229 -16.90 6.18 -18.39
C GLY A 229 -15.55 6.87 -18.22
N LYS A 230 -15.45 8.18 -18.42
CA LYS A 230 -14.22 8.95 -18.31
C LYS A 230 -13.98 9.43 -16.88
N PHE A 231 -12.71 9.70 -16.57
CA PHE A 231 -12.32 10.28 -15.28
C PHE A 231 -12.09 11.78 -15.42
N TYR A 232 -12.50 12.51 -14.40
CA TYR A 232 -12.39 13.96 -14.33
C TYR A 232 -11.71 14.40 -13.04
N LEU A 233 -10.74 15.29 -13.18
CA LEU A 233 -10.03 15.96 -12.08
C LEU A 233 -10.83 17.18 -11.64
N ILE A 234 -11.06 17.29 -10.34
CA ILE A 234 -11.81 18.37 -9.70
C ILE A 234 -10.96 18.96 -8.59
N ASN A 235 -10.76 20.27 -8.60
CA ASN A 235 -10.14 21.01 -7.52
C ASN A 235 -11.23 21.57 -6.58
N PRO A 236 -11.47 20.97 -5.41
CA PRO A 236 -12.55 21.39 -4.51
C PRO A 236 -12.21 22.63 -3.67
N GLY A 237 -10.97 23.06 -3.70
CA GLY A 237 -10.41 24.12 -2.86
C GLY A 237 -9.54 25.11 -3.61
N ASN A 238 -8.81 25.94 -2.86
CA ASN A 238 -7.83 26.87 -3.40
C ASN A 238 -6.43 26.26 -3.44
N ASN A 239 -6.32 24.95 -3.60
CA ASN A 239 -5.02 24.27 -3.67
C ASN A 239 -4.34 24.59 -5.00
N GLU A 240 -3.03 24.81 -4.97
CA GLU A 240 -2.24 24.85 -6.18
C GLU A 240 -2.29 23.47 -6.84
N LEU A 241 -2.84 23.41 -8.05
CA LEU A 241 -3.00 22.18 -8.81
C LEU A 241 -2.80 22.48 -10.29
N TYR A 242 -1.91 21.72 -10.92
CA TYR A 242 -1.61 21.87 -12.34
C TYR A 242 -1.72 20.52 -13.03
N ILE A 243 -2.13 20.54 -14.29
CA ILE A 243 -2.15 19.37 -15.16
C ILE A 243 -1.30 19.60 -16.40
N ARG A 244 -0.57 18.57 -16.82
CA ARG A 244 0.05 18.49 -18.13
C ARG A 244 -0.52 17.30 -18.86
N LYS A 245 -1.20 17.55 -19.97
CA LYS A 245 -1.74 16.49 -20.83
C LYS A 245 -0.60 15.73 -21.50
N ASN A 246 -0.77 14.43 -21.67
CA ASN A 246 0.24 13.50 -22.19
C ASN A 246 0.95 13.98 -23.48
N LYS A 247 0.22 14.64 -24.37
CA LYS A 247 0.74 15.07 -25.69
C LYS A 247 1.16 16.54 -25.73
N THR A 248 1.23 17.21 -24.58
CA THR A 248 1.55 18.64 -24.51
C THR A 248 2.72 18.90 -23.56
N GLU A 249 3.45 19.98 -23.80
CA GLU A 249 4.47 20.47 -22.88
C GLU A 249 3.94 21.55 -21.94
N LYS A 250 2.69 22.00 -22.16
CA LYS A 250 2.10 23.08 -21.38
C LYS A 250 1.49 22.57 -20.08
N TYR A 251 1.79 23.26 -19.00
CA TYR A 251 1.15 23.11 -17.70
C TYR A 251 -0.06 24.04 -17.65
N MET A 252 -1.20 23.50 -17.25
CA MET A 252 -2.45 24.25 -17.11
C MET A 252 -2.88 24.23 -15.64
N PRO A 253 -3.14 25.40 -15.04
CA PRO A 253 -3.68 25.43 -13.68
C PRO A 253 -5.10 24.83 -13.66
N VAL A 254 -5.40 24.03 -12.65
CA VAL A 254 -6.74 23.51 -12.37
C VAL A 254 -7.37 24.38 -11.30
N ILE A 255 -8.18 25.34 -11.74
CA ILE A 255 -8.76 26.37 -10.88
C ILE A 255 -9.97 25.80 -10.15
N LYS A 256 -10.20 26.26 -8.91
CA LYS A 256 -11.42 25.99 -8.15
C LYS A 256 -12.66 26.46 -8.94
N GLU A 257 -13.73 25.68 -8.90
CA GLU A 257 -15.02 26.01 -9.55
C GLU A 257 -14.95 26.09 -11.09
N ALA A 258 -13.80 25.81 -11.70
CA ALA A 258 -13.72 25.60 -13.14
C ALA A 258 -14.34 24.25 -13.53
N ASP A 259 -14.65 24.09 -14.82
CA ASP A 259 -15.12 22.82 -15.34
C ASP A 259 -14.13 21.69 -15.01
N PRO A 260 -14.64 20.50 -14.63
CA PRO A 260 -13.82 19.34 -14.38
C PRO A 260 -12.93 19.02 -15.58
N VAL A 261 -11.65 18.74 -15.33
CA VAL A 261 -10.66 18.44 -16.38
C VAL A 261 -10.67 16.96 -16.68
N GLU A 262 -11.02 16.56 -17.89
CA GLU A 262 -10.93 15.17 -18.34
C GLU A 262 -9.51 14.64 -18.22
N LEU A 263 -9.36 13.42 -17.65
CA LEU A 263 -8.08 12.75 -17.48
C LEU A 263 -7.91 11.64 -18.52
N GLU A 264 -6.73 11.62 -19.12
CA GLU A 264 -6.27 10.56 -20.03
C GLU A 264 -5.05 9.85 -19.43
N ARG A 265 -4.75 8.65 -19.94
CA ARG A 265 -3.53 7.94 -19.56
C ARG A 265 -2.29 8.77 -19.87
N HIS A 266 -1.35 8.76 -18.93
CA HIS A 266 -0.08 9.51 -18.93
C HIS A 266 -0.22 11.02 -18.73
N ASP A 267 -1.42 11.52 -18.41
CA ASP A 267 -1.54 12.87 -17.89
C ASP A 267 -0.79 12.99 -16.56
N LEU A 268 -0.15 14.15 -16.36
CA LEU A 268 0.61 14.44 -15.14
C LEU A 268 -0.11 15.49 -14.31
N ILE A 269 -0.23 15.25 -13.03
CA ILE A 269 -0.85 16.15 -12.06
C ILE A 269 0.23 16.63 -11.10
N PHE A 270 0.39 17.95 -10.96
CA PHE A 270 1.38 18.61 -10.11
C PHE A 270 0.66 19.36 -8.98
N PHE A 271 1.27 19.35 -7.81
CA PHE A 271 0.70 19.92 -6.57
C PHE A 271 1.27 21.29 -6.23
N GLU A 272 2.05 21.82 -7.12
CA GLU A 272 2.61 23.19 -7.10
C GLU A 272 3.05 23.53 -8.51
N ASP A 273 3.36 24.82 -8.76
CA ASP A 273 3.78 25.28 -10.08
C ASP A 273 5.09 24.58 -10.50
N PRO A 274 5.03 23.67 -11.48
CA PRO A 274 6.22 22.94 -11.92
C PRO A 274 7.28 23.84 -12.57
N GLN A 275 6.94 25.05 -13.01
CA GLN A 275 7.90 26.01 -13.57
C GLN A 275 8.86 26.56 -12.50
N LYS A 276 8.48 26.52 -11.22
CA LYS A 276 9.37 26.89 -10.13
C LYS A 276 10.65 26.04 -10.10
N TYR A 277 10.59 24.80 -10.57
CA TYR A 277 11.71 23.85 -10.54
C TYR A 277 12.59 23.84 -11.80
N ILE A 278 12.15 24.45 -12.88
CA ILE A 278 12.94 24.56 -14.12
C ILE A 278 14.09 25.57 -13.96
N LYS A 279 13.97 26.48 -12.98
CA LYS A 279 14.90 27.62 -12.76
C LYS A 279 15.73 27.48 -11.48
N ILE A 280 15.67 26.35 -10.78
CA ILE A 280 16.44 26.19 -9.54
C ILE A 280 17.90 25.94 -9.92
N ASP A 281 18.76 26.88 -9.54
CA ASP A 281 20.21 26.68 -9.47
C ASP A 281 20.45 25.66 -8.33
N ILE A 282 20.64 24.40 -8.68
CA ILE A 282 20.74 23.32 -7.71
C ILE A 282 22.17 23.34 -7.17
N ASP A 283 22.32 23.82 -5.95
CA ASP A 283 23.55 23.74 -5.18
C ASP A 283 23.97 22.25 -5.04
N GLU A 284 25.27 21.96 -5.22
CA GLU A 284 25.84 20.59 -5.20
C GLU A 284 25.54 19.77 -3.94
N HIS A 285 25.00 20.40 -2.90
CA HIS A 285 24.67 19.80 -1.61
C HIS A 285 23.19 19.46 -1.41
N SER A 286 22.32 19.80 -2.37
CA SER A 286 20.87 19.53 -2.24
C SER A 286 20.52 18.08 -2.59
N ARG A 287 20.69 17.17 -1.63
CA ARG A 287 20.20 15.80 -1.71
C ARG A 287 18.77 15.72 -1.17
N GLY A 288 17.77 15.72 -2.05
CA GLY A 288 16.37 15.62 -1.60
C GLY A 288 15.36 15.43 -2.71
N VAL A 289 14.10 15.26 -2.31
CA VAL A 289 12.95 15.29 -3.22
C VAL A 289 12.78 16.72 -3.71
N LEU A 290 12.82 16.94 -5.03
CA LEU A 290 12.56 18.24 -5.62
C LEU A 290 11.07 18.55 -5.56
N PHE A 291 10.24 17.62 -6.06
CA PHE A 291 8.79 17.75 -6.01
C PHE A 291 8.12 16.38 -6.20
N ARG A 292 6.87 16.31 -5.80
CA ARG A 292 5.97 15.18 -6.04
C ARG A 292 4.98 15.51 -7.13
N TYR A 293 4.65 14.53 -7.95
CA TYR A 293 3.59 14.61 -8.96
C TYR A 293 2.88 13.27 -9.09
N ALA A 294 1.72 13.26 -9.74
CA ALA A 294 1.00 12.03 -10.01
C ALA A 294 0.86 11.81 -11.52
N VAL A 295 0.83 10.54 -11.91
CA VAL A 295 0.66 10.09 -13.30
C VAL A 295 -0.59 9.22 -13.38
N VAL A 296 -1.46 9.49 -14.34
CA VAL A 296 -2.59 8.63 -14.68
C VAL A 296 -2.07 7.46 -15.53
N MET A 297 -2.23 6.20 -15.04
CA MET A 297 -1.67 4.99 -15.63
C MET A 297 -2.75 4.09 -16.23
#